data_dee0c377b651b69b16a1bf8c5547dca4
#
_entry.id   dee0c377b651b69b16a1bf8c5547dca4
#
_cell.length_a   1.000
_cell.length_b   1.000
_cell.length_c   1.000
_cell.angle_alpha   90.00
_cell.angle_beta   90.00
_cell.angle_gamma   90.00
#
_symmetry.space_group_name_H-M   'P 1'
#
loop_
_entity.id
_entity.type
_entity.pdbx_description
1 polymer ?
#
loop_
_entity_poly.entity_id
_entity_poly.type
_entity_poly.pdbx_seq_one_letter_code
_entity_poly.pdbx_strand_id
1 'polypeptide(L)'
;MRVTLKLATSLDGRIATATGESRWITGEAARLEGHRLRAGHDAILVGVETVLKDDPELTARLPGRSVDQPLRVVLDSRLRTPATAKLAGENTLILTAVEPQPVGAAQVRRVEAEDEDGRPAIPAVLKALKAAGVDSVLI
;
A
#
# COMPACT_ATOMS: atom_id res chain seq x y z
N MET A 1 10.86 -3.76 -13.22
CA MET A 1 9.99 -3.86 -12.03
C MET A 1 8.76 -4.68 -12.35
N ARG A 2 8.44 -5.68 -11.54
CA ARG A 2 7.19 -6.47 -11.65
C ARG A 2 6.09 -5.77 -10.86
N VAL A 3 4.95 -5.52 -11.47
CA VAL A 3 3.76 -4.96 -10.81
C VAL A 3 2.66 -6.01 -10.81
N THR A 4 2.15 -6.34 -9.64
CA THR A 4 1.06 -7.31 -9.45
C THR A 4 -0.14 -6.59 -8.85
N LEU A 5 -1.28 -6.66 -9.50
CA LEU A 5 -2.54 -6.16 -8.97
C LEU A 5 -3.34 -7.33 -8.39
N LYS A 6 -3.74 -7.22 -7.10
CA LYS A 6 -4.62 -8.17 -6.44
C LYS A 6 -5.96 -7.53 -6.12
N LEU A 7 -7.03 -8.07 -6.65
CA LEU A 7 -8.39 -7.64 -6.36
C LEU A 7 -9.16 -8.76 -5.64
N ALA A 8 -10.00 -8.39 -4.67
CA ALA A 8 -11.01 -9.24 -4.10
C ALA A 8 -12.38 -8.76 -4.59
N THR A 9 -13.07 -9.59 -5.36
CA THR A 9 -14.37 -9.25 -5.93
C THR A 9 -15.42 -10.31 -5.62
N SER A 10 -16.67 -9.89 -5.54
CA SER A 10 -17.82 -10.78 -5.59
C SER A 10 -18.02 -11.34 -7.01
N LEU A 11 -18.92 -12.31 -7.18
CA LEU A 11 -19.20 -12.93 -8.49
C LEU A 11 -19.72 -11.93 -9.53
N ASP A 12 -20.37 -10.85 -9.10
CA ASP A 12 -20.83 -9.74 -9.95
C ASP A 12 -19.75 -8.64 -10.13
N GLY A 13 -18.50 -8.91 -9.75
CA GLY A 13 -17.36 -8.02 -10.00
C GLY A 13 -17.26 -6.81 -9.07
N ARG A 14 -17.98 -6.79 -7.95
CA ARG A 14 -17.95 -5.68 -6.98
C ARG A 14 -16.87 -5.89 -5.93
N ILE A 15 -16.19 -4.81 -5.54
CA ILE A 15 -15.15 -4.81 -4.51
C ILE A 15 -15.71 -4.43 -3.12
N ALA A 16 -16.93 -3.92 -3.06
CA ALA A 16 -17.63 -3.55 -1.83
C ALA A 16 -19.14 -3.57 -2.05
N THR A 17 -19.92 -3.58 -0.96
CA THR A 17 -21.37 -3.37 -0.98
C THR A 17 -21.71 -1.92 -1.34
N ALA A 18 -23.00 -1.62 -1.59
CA ALA A 18 -23.48 -0.27 -1.81
C ALA A 18 -23.23 0.67 -0.61
N THR A 19 -23.10 0.12 0.61
CA THR A 19 -22.74 0.83 1.84
C THR A 19 -21.23 0.94 2.06
N GLY A 20 -20.41 0.41 1.14
CA GLY A 20 -18.95 0.46 1.21
C GLY A 20 -18.30 -0.62 2.09
N GLU A 21 -19.08 -1.60 2.57
CA GLU A 21 -18.51 -2.72 3.32
C GLU A 21 -17.81 -3.69 2.37
N SER A 22 -16.55 -4.02 2.68
CA SER A 22 -15.72 -4.96 1.93
C SER A 22 -15.33 -6.20 2.74
N ARG A 23 -15.78 -6.29 3.99
CA ARG A 23 -15.45 -7.42 4.87
C ARG A 23 -16.15 -8.69 4.39
N TRP A 24 -15.42 -9.80 4.46
CA TRP A 24 -15.90 -11.16 4.19
C TRP A 24 -16.33 -11.45 2.73
N ILE A 25 -15.86 -10.63 1.76
CA ILE A 25 -16.04 -10.93 0.34
C ILE A 25 -15.29 -12.22 -0.03
N THR A 26 -14.16 -12.51 0.64
CA THR A 26 -13.33 -13.69 0.39
C THR A 26 -13.15 -14.53 1.64
N GLY A 27 -12.99 -15.86 1.45
CA GLY A 27 -12.76 -16.82 2.51
C GLY A 27 -11.34 -16.81 3.08
N GLU A 28 -11.09 -17.69 4.05
CA GLU A 28 -9.79 -17.80 4.74
C GLU A 28 -8.64 -18.16 3.79
N ALA A 29 -8.88 -19.11 2.85
CA ALA A 29 -7.89 -19.51 1.87
C ALA A 29 -7.43 -18.33 0.99
N ALA A 30 -8.36 -17.47 0.57
CA ALA A 30 -8.05 -16.29 -0.24
C ALA A 30 -7.29 -15.22 0.58
N ARG A 31 -7.58 -15.10 1.88
CA ARG A 31 -6.81 -14.22 2.78
C ARG A 31 -5.39 -14.72 2.99
N LEU A 32 -5.21 -16.04 3.14
CA LEU A 32 -3.88 -16.66 3.24
C LEU A 32 -3.08 -16.44 1.95
N GLU A 33 -3.71 -16.56 0.79
CA GLU A 33 -3.07 -16.26 -0.50
C GLU A 33 -2.65 -14.78 -0.57
N GLY A 34 -3.44 -13.85 -0.05
CA GLY A 34 -3.05 -12.45 0.11
C GLY A 34 -1.76 -12.27 0.92
N HIS A 35 -1.59 -13.04 2.00
CA HIS A 35 -0.34 -13.04 2.77
C HIS A 35 0.83 -13.67 2.03
N ARG A 36 0.61 -14.72 1.22
CA ARG A 36 1.63 -15.31 0.35
C ARG A 36 2.10 -14.32 -0.71
N LEU A 37 1.18 -13.61 -1.33
CA LEU A 37 1.50 -12.56 -2.30
C LEU A 37 2.34 -11.45 -1.66
N ARG A 38 1.99 -10.99 -0.45
CA ARG A 38 2.79 -10.00 0.29
C ARG A 38 4.20 -10.49 0.58
N ALA A 39 4.34 -11.73 1.03
CA ALA A 39 5.65 -12.35 1.30
C ALA A 39 6.50 -12.56 0.04
N GLY A 40 5.88 -12.61 -1.13
CA GLY A 40 6.55 -12.81 -2.43
C GLY A 40 6.87 -11.54 -3.21
N HIS A 41 6.68 -10.36 -2.60
CA HIS A 41 6.97 -9.06 -3.20
C HIS A 41 7.84 -8.20 -2.29
N ASP A 42 8.70 -7.37 -2.89
CA ASP A 42 9.57 -6.44 -2.15
C ASP A 42 8.78 -5.32 -1.49
N ALA A 43 7.68 -4.92 -2.10
CA ALA A 43 6.81 -3.86 -1.58
C ALA A 43 5.32 -4.16 -1.77
N ILE A 44 4.52 -3.57 -0.89
CA ILE A 44 3.06 -3.47 -1.03
C ILE A 44 2.66 -2.00 -1.07
N LEU A 45 1.86 -1.63 -2.07
CA LEU A 45 1.46 -0.25 -2.31
C LEU A 45 -0.04 -0.09 -2.19
N VAL A 46 -0.46 0.95 -1.45
CA VAL A 46 -1.86 1.34 -1.30
C VAL A 46 -2.02 2.85 -1.46
N GLY A 47 -3.22 3.30 -1.78
CA GLY A 47 -3.60 4.71 -1.68
C GLY A 47 -3.95 5.10 -0.25
N VAL A 48 -3.85 6.39 0.06
CA VAL A 48 -4.15 6.93 1.40
C VAL A 48 -5.57 6.65 1.85
N GLU A 49 -6.55 6.57 0.96
CA GLU A 49 -7.93 6.24 1.32
C GLU A 49 -8.05 4.86 1.99
N THR A 50 -7.25 3.88 1.56
CA THR A 50 -7.18 2.57 2.21
C THR A 50 -6.64 2.71 3.64
N VAL A 51 -5.64 3.56 3.85
CA VAL A 51 -5.08 3.82 5.18
C VAL A 51 -6.10 4.46 6.09
N LEU A 52 -6.79 5.50 5.62
CA LEU A 52 -7.78 6.24 6.38
C LEU A 52 -9.01 5.40 6.74
N LYS A 53 -9.45 4.53 5.83
CA LYS A 53 -10.66 3.72 6.01
C LYS A 53 -10.41 2.47 6.84
N ASP A 54 -9.31 1.76 6.57
CA ASP A 54 -9.09 0.40 7.09
C ASP A 54 -7.98 0.32 8.15
N ASP A 55 -7.15 1.36 8.30
CA ASP A 55 -5.95 1.38 9.16
C ASP A 55 -5.16 0.05 9.11
N PRO A 56 -4.72 -0.38 7.92
CA PRO A 56 -4.14 -1.70 7.72
C PRO A 56 -2.70 -1.76 8.21
N GLU A 57 -2.26 -2.93 8.68
CA GLU A 57 -0.85 -3.19 8.98
C GLU A 57 -0.02 -3.48 7.74
N LEU A 58 -0.62 -4.04 6.69
CA LEU A 58 0.01 -4.49 5.43
C LEU A 58 1.16 -5.49 5.62
N THR A 59 1.14 -6.22 6.72
CA THR A 59 2.16 -7.24 7.02
C THR A 59 1.90 -8.56 6.29
N ALA A 60 2.97 -9.30 6.01
CA ALA A 60 2.90 -10.68 5.56
C ALA A 60 2.95 -11.61 6.78
N ARG A 61 1.95 -12.49 6.92
CA ARG A 61 1.83 -13.45 8.03
C ARG A 61 1.53 -14.83 7.46
N LEU A 62 2.48 -15.74 7.58
CA LEU A 62 2.30 -17.14 7.15
C LEU A 62 2.40 -18.06 8.36
N PRO A 63 1.44 -18.99 8.55
CA PRO A 63 1.44 -19.92 9.67
C PRO A 63 2.74 -20.73 9.73
N GLY A 64 3.37 -20.75 10.93
CA GLY A 64 4.59 -21.54 11.18
C GLY A 64 5.85 -21.07 10.42
N ARG A 65 5.85 -19.90 9.81
CA ARG A 65 6.99 -19.37 9.04
C ARG A 65 7.26 -17.91 9.41
N SER A 66 8.53 -17.59 9.66
CA SER A 66 9.00 -16.21 9.63
C SER A 66 9.22 -15.80 8.19
N VAL A 67 8.79 -14.61 7.81
CA VAL A 67 8.96 -14.05 6.46
C VAL A 67 9.47 -12.62 6.55
N ASP A 68 10.28 -12.24 5.58
CA ASP A 68 10.69 -10.85 5.43
C ASP A 68 9.47 -9.98 5.11
N GLN A 69 9.39 -8.84 5.78
CA GLN A 69 8.25 -7.95 5.61
C GLN A 69 8.46 -7.06 4.39
N PRO A 70 7.48 -6.97 3.48
CA PRO A 70 7.55 -6.06 2.35
C PRO A 70 7.61 -4.61 2.82
N LEU A 71 8.31 -3.76 2.06
CA LEU A 71 8.22 -2.31 2.24
C LEU A 71 6.77 -1.87 2.04
N ARG A 72 6.20 -1.18 3.02
CA ARG A 72 4.86 -0.60 2.90
C ARG A 72 4.97 0.74 2.19
N VAL A 73 4.22 0.91 1.12
CA VAL A 73 4.23 2.14 0.32
C VAL A 73 2.84 2.75 0.30
N VAL A 74 2.74 4.03 0.61
CA VAL A 74 1.49 4.78 0.57
C VAL A 74 1.60 5.89 -0.47
N LEU A 75 0.65 5.94 -1.41
CA LEU A 75 0.46 7.10 -2.26
C LEU A 75 -0.45 8.10 -1.55
N ASP A 76 0.11 9.22 -1.14
CA ASP A 76 -0.59 10.22 -0.33
C ASP A 76 -0.31 11.63 -0.83
N SER A 77 -1.01 12.03 -1.87
CA SER A 77 -0.81 13.30 -2.58
C SER A 77 -0.71 14.52 -1.67
N ARG A 78 -1.47 14.53 -0.57
CA ARG A 78 -1.63 15.67 0.34
C ARG A 78 -1.14 15.41 1.76
N LEU A 79 -0.45 14.30 1.98
CA LEU A 79 0.11 13.89 3.27
C LEU A 79 -0.95 13.81 4.39
N ARG A 80 -2.03 13.05 4.14
CA ARG A 80 -3.15 12.85 5.06
C ARG A 80 -2.98 11.62 5.98
N THR A 81 -1.95 10.81 5.75
CA THR A 81 -1.67 9.63 6.59
C THR A 81 -1.45 10.06 8.03
N PRO A 82 -2.25 9.56 9.00
CA PRO A 82 -2.04 9.89 10.40
C PRO A 82 -0.73 9.33 10.94
N ALA A 83 -0.03 10.09 11.78
CA ALA A 83 1.18 9.60 12.45
C ALA A 83 0.92 8.39 13.37
N THR A 84 -0.34 8.20 13.76
CA THR A 84 -0.82 7.07 14.60
C THR A 84 -1.28 5.86 13.79
N ALA A 85 -1.24 5.93 12.44
CA ALA A 85 -1.61 4.80 11.60
C ALA A 85 -0.70 3.59 11.88
N LYS A 86 -1.27 2.39 11.93
CA LYS A 86 -0.53 1.15 12.23
C LYS A 86 0.67 0.92 11.31
N LEU A 87 0.58 1.39 10.06
CA LEU A 87 1.67 1.28 9.11
C LEU A 87 2.72 2.39 9.21
N ALA A 88 2.51 3.47 9.99
CA ALA A 88 3.41 4.63 10.05
C ALA A 88 4.72 4.35 10.83
N GLY A 89 5.37 3.22 10.57
CA GLY A 89 6.61 2.76 11.17
C GLY A 89 7.81 2.82 10.21
N GLU A 90 8.97 2.38 10.67
CA GLU A 90 10.27 2.47 9.96
C GLU A 90 10.26 1.79 8.58
N ASN A 91 9.56 0.67 8.42
CA ASN A 91 9.47 -0.03 7.13
C ASN A 91 8.31 0.51 6.27
N THR A 92 8.18 1.83 6.19
CA THR A 92 7.12 2.51 5.42
C THR A 92 7.69 3.69 4.63
N LEU A 93 7.31 3.78 3.37
CA LEU A 93 7.60 4.88 2.47
C LEU A 93 6.29 5.57 2.05
N ILE A 94 6.13 6.84 2.38
CA ILE A 94 5.02 7.66 1.93
C ILE A 94 5.50 8.52 0.76
N LEU A 95 4.83 8.41 -0.38
CA LEU A 95 5.09 9.21 -1.56
C LEU A 95 4.02 10.30 -1.68
N THR A 96 4.46 11.54 -1.61
CA THR A 96 3.57 12.72 -1.59
C THR A 96 3.94 13.73 -2.66
N ALA A 97 2.99 14.57 -3.06
CA ALA A 97 3.24 15.68 -3.98
C ALA A 97 3.51 17.02 -3.26
N VAL A 98 3.21 17.08 -1.96
CA VAL A 98 3.45 18.28 -1.13
C VAL A 98 4.78 18.21 -0.41
N GLU A 99 5.13 19.30 0.29
CA GLU A 99 6.35 19.35 1.10
C GLU A 99 6.33 18.27 2.17
N PRO A 100 7.38 17.43 2.29
CA PRO A 100 7.43 16.37 3.28
C PRO A 100 7.39 16.90 4.71
N GLN A 101 6.57 16.27 5.53
CA GLN A 101 6.49 16.46 6.97
C GLN A 101 6.62 15.10 7.67
N PRO A 102 7.09 15.03 8.91
CA PRO A 102 7.18 13.78 9.67
C PRO A 102 5.81 13.09 9.83
N VAL A 103 5.75 11.79 9.56
CA VAL A 103 4.57 10.94 9.78
C VAL A 103 5.02 9.70 10.54
N GLY A 104 4.91 9.71 11.87
CA GLY A 104 5.43 8.65 12.73
C GLY A 104 6.93 8.42 12.47
N ALA A 105 7.33 7.16 12.27
CA ALA A 105 8.69 6.76 11.88
C ALA A 105 8.79 6.43 10.38
N ALA A 106 7.76 6.72 9.58
CA ALA A 106 7.76 6.47 8.15
C ALA A 106 8.70 7.42 7.40
N GLN A 107 9.33 6.92 6.36
CA GLN A 107 10.07 7.74 5.42
C GLN A 107 9.09 8.49 4.51
N VAL A 108 9.17 9.81 4.45
CA VAL A 108 8.32 10.62 3.58
C VAL A 108 9.17 11.20 2.44
N ARG A 109 8.72 10.99 1.22
CA ARG A 109 9.44 11.47 0.02
C ARG A 109 8.49 12.20 -0.91
N ARG A 110 8.89 13.39 -1.32
CA ARG A 110 8.20 14.12 -2.38
C ARG A 110 8.50 13.50 -3.73
N VAL A 111 7.46 13.38 -4.56
CA VAL A 111 7.54 12.97 -5.97
C VAL A 111 6.82 13.99 -6.84
N GLU A 112 7.17 14.00 -8.13
CA GLU A 112 6.52 14.86 -9.10
C GLU A 112 5.03 14.54 -9.22
N ALA A 113 4.21 15.57 -9.34
CA ALA A 113 2.77 15.43 -9.57
C ALA A 113 2.49 15.34 -11.07
N GLU A 114 1.46 14.57 -11.43
CA GLU A 114 1.03 14.37 -12.82
C GLU A 114 0.13 15.51 -13.31
N ASP A 115 -0.70 16.04 -12.39
CA ASP A 115 -1.77 16.98 -12.71
C ASP A 115 -1.92 18.09 -11.65
N GLU A 116 -2.84 19.02 -11.90
CA GLU A 116 -3.18 20.10 -10.97
C GLU A 116 -3.84 19.58 -9.67
N ASP A 117 -4.40 18.37 -9.68
CA ASP A 117 -4.93 17.71 -8.48
C ASP A 117 -3.83 17.20 -7.54
N GLY A 118 -2.58 17.28 -7.98
CA GLY A 118 -1.40 16.91 -7.19
C GLY A 118 -1.24 15.39 -7.02
N ARG A 119 -1.75 14.59 -7.96
CA ARG A 119 -1.54 13.14 -7.92
C ARG A 119 -0.09 12.82 -8.26
N PRO A 120 0.59 11.94 -7.49
CA PRO A 120 1.92 11.48 -7.84
C PRO A 120 1.97 10.87 -9.24
N ALA A 121 2.85 11.37 -10.09
CA ALA A 121 3.05 10.84 -11.44
C ALA A 121 3.57 9.39 -11.37
N ILE A 122 2.93 8.46 -12.09
CA ILE A 122 3.30 7.04 -12.06
C ILE A 122 4.78 6.81 -12.41
N PRO A 123 5.37 7.46 -13.42
CA PRO A 123 6.81 7.32 -13.68
C PRO A 123 7.68 7.76 -12.49
N ALA A 124 7.30 8.85 -11.79
CA ALA A 124 8.02 9.32 -10.61
C ALA A 124 7.88 8.34 -9.42
N VAL A 125 6.70 7.74 -9.24
CA VAL A 125 6.47 6.69 -8.26
C VAL A 125 7.36 5.48 -8.54
N LEU A 126 7.39 4.97 -9.78
CA LEU A 126 8.21 3.82 -10.17
C LEU A 126 9.71 4.10 -9.98
N LYS A 127 10.15 5.31 -10.29
CA LYS A 127 11.54 5.76 -10.07
C LYS A 127 11.87 5.79 -8.57
N ALA A 128 10.96 6.29 -7.73
CA ALA A 128 11.15 6.33 -6.29
C ALA A 128 11.22 4.92 -5.68
N LEU A 129 10.36 4.00 -6.12
CA LEU A 129 10.38 2.59 -5.72
C LEU A 129 11.69 1.91 -6.13
N LYS A 130 12.15 2.13 -7.35
CA LYS A 130 13.42 1.57 -7.83
C LYS A 130 14.60 2.10 -7.02
N ALA A 131 14.62 3.38 -6.69
CA ALA A 131 15.64 3.99 -5.83
C ALA A 131 15.61 3.46 -4.38
N ALA A 132 14.47 2.91 -3.94
CA ALA A 132 14.32 2.22 -2.66
C ALA A 132 14.69 0.72 -2.72
N GLY A 133 15.20 0.22 -3.87
CA GLY A 133 15.59 -1.17 -4.04
C GLY A 133 14.43 -2.13 -4.36
N VAL A 134 13.27 -1.61 -4.74
CA VAL A 134 12.08 -2.41 -5.05
C VAL A 134 12.12 -2.89 -6.50
N ASP A 135 12.06 -4.20 -6.71
CA ASP A 135 11.96 -4.85 -8.02
C ASP A 135 10.58 -5.48 -8.27
N SER A 136 9.81 -5.68 -7.22
CA SER A 136 8.45 -6.21 -7.30
C SER A 136 7.51 -5.49 -6.34
N VAL A 137 6.34 -5.06 -6.82
CA VAL A 137 5.31 -4.37 -6.03
C VAL A 137 3.95 -5.03 -6.19
N LEU A 138 3.28 -5.25 -5.07
CA LEU A 138 1.90 -5.70 -4.98
C LEU A 138 0.99 -4.49 -4.72
N ILE A 139 -0.07 -4.35 -5.53
CA ILE A 139 -1.09 -3.30 -5.41
C ILE A 139 -2.43 -3.94 -5.06
#